data_3560dd1d30aa64bf5856f1fac609bc44
#
_entry.id   3560dd1d30aa64bf5856f1fac609bc44
#
_cell.length_a   1.000
_cell.length_b   1.000
_cell.length_c   1.000
_cell.angle_alpha   90.00
_cell.angle_beta   90.00
_cell.angle_gamma   90.00
#
_symmetry.space_group_name_H-M   'P 1'
#
loop_
_entity.id
_entity.type
_entity.pdbx_description
1 polymer ?
#
loop_
_entity_poly.entity_id
_entity_poly.type
_entity_poly.pdbx_seq_one_letter_code
_entity_poly.pdbx_strand_id
1 'polypeptide(L)'
;MHPESQPVAPSPAPAPAATGVRLPWGEVPAGVRACAEERWGGAVVAAVSQAGGFSPGVAARVRLAGGRRLFVKAVGPEPNPRSPAFHRREAAIAAVLPASVPVPRLLDRVETEGWVVLAYEEIAGRQPREPWAARDLARVLDATEALAARLTPAPPIGAPSLAEDDSFRHWRLLLEGYEAGEAEAADTVAGLPAGAGERLADLAEREAGWPEAAAGTTLLHCDLRADNLLLTPDPERPVVFVDWPHAATGAAWFDVVGMGPSVLMGAPGLRPLLDAHLTARGADPAAVATALVGLAGLFLTSAARPAPPGLPTLRPFQRAQGEAALAWLRASWGGV
;
A
#
# COMPACT_ATOMS: atom_id res chain seq x y z
N MET A 1 -44.66 -30.95 2.31
CA MET A 1 -43.59 -30.41 1.43
C MET A 1 -42.67 -29.57 2.29
N HIS A 2 -41.51 -30.13 2.67
CA HIS A 2 -40.49 -29.36 3.39
C HIS A 2 -39.68 -28.55 2.37
N PRO A 3 -39.36 -27.29 2.64
CA PRO A 3 -38.46 -26.53 1.77
C PRO A 3 -37.05 -27.14 1.89
N GLU A 4 -36.50 -27.56 0.77
CA GLU A 4 -35.10 -28.00 0.68
C GLU A 4 -34.20 -26.79 1.01
N SER A 5 -33.38 -26.96 2.06
CA SER A 5 -32.35 -26.02 2.43
C SER A 5 -31.33 -25.96 1.31
N GLN A 6 -31.20 -24.83 0.64
CA GLN A 6 -30.12 -24.61 -0.32
C GLN A 6 -28.77 -24.70 0.41
N PRO A 7 -27.76 -25.37 -0.17
CA PRO A 7 -26.45 -25.43 0.43
C PRO A 7 -25.85 -24.03 0.55
N VAL A 8 -25.50 -23.63 1.76
CA VAL A 8 -24.75 -22.40 2.02
C VAL A 8 -23.41 -22.54 1.31
N ALA A 9 -23.13 -21.63 0.39
CA ALA A 9 -21.84 -21.56 -0.28
C ALA A 9 -20.72 -21.46 0.77
N PRO A 10 -19.61 -22.20 0.61
CA PRO A 10 -18.50 -22.13 1.56
C PRO A 10 -18.00 -20.69 1.66
N SER A 11 -17.79 -20.21 2.87
CA SER A 11 -17.17 -18.91 3.10
C SER A 11 -15.84 -18.83 2.34
N PRO A 12 -15.56 -17.75 1.63
CA PRO A 12 -14.28 -17.58 0.94
C PRO A 12 -13.14 -17.73 1.95
N ALA A 13 -12.02 -18.31 1.50
CA ALA A 13 -10.81 -18.40 2.32
C ALA A 13 -10.40 -16.98 2.77
N PRO A 14 -9.87 -16.84 3.99
CA PRO A 14 -9.43 -15.54 4.47
C PRO A 14 -8.37 -14.95 3.53
N ALA A 15 -8.48 -13.64 3.25
CA ALA A 15 -7.52 -12.93 2.43
C ALA A 15 -6.11 -13.03 3.06
N PRO A 16 -5.05 -13.17 2.24
CA PRO A 16 -3.69 -13.20 2.75
C PRO A 16 -3.36 -11.93 3.51
N ALA A 17 -2.75 -12.05 4.70
CA ALA A 17 -2.36 -10.90 5.50
C ALA A 17 -1.05 -10.28 5.00
N ALA A 18 -0.94 -8.95 5.11
CA ALA A 18 0.30 -8.23 4.86
C ALA A 18 1.28 -8.47 6.03
N THR A 19 2.18 -9.46 5.89
CA THR A 19 3.15 -9.81 6.93
C THR A 19 4.56 -9.95 6.37
N GLY A 20 5.52 -9.27 7.02
CA GLY A 20 6.96 -9.42 6.78
C GLY A 20 7.67 -9.94 8.02
N VAL A 21 8.92 -10.36 7.87
CA VAL A 21 9.77 -10.75 9.00
C VAL A 21 10.17 -9.50 9.77
N ARG A 22 9.76 -9.41 11.04
CA ARG A 22 10.09 -8.29 11.93
C ARG A 22 11.29 -8.62 12.79
N LEU A 23 12.26 -7.71 12.80
CA LEU A 23 13.41 -7.76 13.69
C LEU A 23 13.07 -7.09 15.03
N PRO A 24 13.25 -7.73 16.18
CA PRO A 24 13.13 -7.07 17.48
C PRO A 24 14.16 -5.95 17.64
N TRP A 25 13.82 -4.86 18.35
CA TRP A 25 14.76 -3.76 18.62
C TRP A 25 16.08 -4.25 19.22
N GLY A 26 16.02 -5.24 20.12
CA GLY A 26 17.20 -5.79 20.77
C GLY A 26 18.21 -6.48 19.85
N GLU A 27 17.79 -6.89 18.65
CA GLU A 27 18.62 -7.54 17.63
C GLU A 27 19.28 -6.54 16.66
N VAL A 28 18.91 -5.26 16.70
CA VAL A 28 19.62 -4.20 15.98
C VAL A 28 21.05 -4.10 16.53
N PRO A 29 22.09 -3.90 15.70
CA PRO A 29 23.48 -3.79 16.17
C PRO A 29 23.62 -2.81 17.34
N ALA A 30 24.44 -3.17 18.32
CA ALA A 30 24.58 -2.39 19.57
C ALA A 30 25.03 -0.95 19.31
N GLY A 31 25.96 -0.73 18.36
CA GLY A 31 26.41 0.60 17.96
C GLY A 31 25.27 1.46 17.39
N VAL A 32 24.43 0.87 16.55
CA VAL A 32 23.27 1.55 15.96
C VAL A 32 22.26 1.93 17.04
N ARG A 33 21.96 1.01 17.99
CA ARG A 33 21.08 1.29 19.13
C ARG A 33 21.62 2.39 20.01
N ALA A 34 22.90 2.31 20.39
CA ALA A 34 23.54 3.31 21.24
C ALA A 34 23.52 4.70 20.61
N CYS A 35 23.82 4.82 19.32
CA CYS A 35 23.75 6.08 18.59
C CYS A 35 22.33 6.67 18.57
N ALA A 36 21.31 5.84 18.36
CA ALA A 36 19.91 6.28 18.36
C ALA A 36 19.44 6.70 19.77
N GLU A 37 19.75 5.90 20.79
CA GLU A 37 19.36 6.13 22.19
C GLU A 37 20.01 7.39 22.78
N GLU A 38 21.28 7.67 22.44
CA GLU A 38 21.96 8.92 22.78
C GLU A 38 21.22 10.14 22.22
N ARG A 39 20.90 10.11 20.95
CA ARG A 39 20.17 11.21 20.28
C ARG A 39 18.76 11.39 20.84
N TRP A 40 18.11 10.32 21.28
CA TRP A 40 16.77 10.39 21.88
C TRP A 40 16.77 10.79 23.35
N GLY A 41 17.95 10.87 23.99
CA GLY A 41 18.12 11.28 25.38
C GLY A 41 17.82 10.20 26.40
N GLY A 42 17.93 8.93 26.05
CA GLY A 42 17.77 7.82 26.98
C GLY A 42 17.65 6.45 26.34
N ALA A 43 18.02 5.43 27.11
CA ALA A 43 17.94 4.04 26.68
C ALA A 43 16.51 3.56 26.46
N VAL A 44 16.32 2.67 25.49
CA VAL A 44 15.04 1.96 25.28
C VAL A 44 14.91 0.89 26.37
N VAL A 45 13.91 1.05 27.24
CA VAL A 45 13.60 0.12 28.34
C VAL A 45 12.47 -0.84 28.02
N ALA A 46 11.70 -0.57 26.97
CA ALA A 46 10.68 -1.48 26.45
C ALA A 46 10.50 -1.25 24.96
N ALA A 47 10.37 -2.34 24.21
CA ALA A 47 10.06 -2.34 22.79
C ALA A 47 9.02 -3.40 22.48
N VAL A 48 7.97 -3.02 21.74
CA VAL A 48 6.89 -3.93 21.32
C VAL A 48 6.82 -3.87 19.79
N SER A 49 7.26 -4.93 19.13
CA SER A 49 7.18 -5.06 17.68
C SER A 49 5.73 -5.03 17.22
N GLN A 50 5.48 -4.34 16.12
CA GLN A 50 4.18 -4.27 15.48
C GLN A 50 4.14 -5.27 14.33
N ALA A 51 3.15 -6.16 14.37
CA ALA A 51 2.87 -7.08 13.27
C ALA A 51 2.24 -6.31 12.10
N GLY A 52 2.43 -6.80 10.88
CA GLY A 52 1.89 -6.19 9.67
C GLY A 52 2.92 -5.42 8.86
N GLY A 53 2.57 -5.23 7.58
CA GLY A 53 3.41 -4.58 6.58
C GLY A 53 4.49 -5.47 5.96
N PHE A 54 4.93 -5.06 4.77
CA PHE A 54 5.92 -5.79 3.96
C PHE A 54 7.35 -5.27 4.08
N SER A 55 7.64 -4.33 4.99
CA SER A 55 9.02 -3.88 5.21
C SER A 55 9.73 -4.82 6.18
N PRO A 56 10.84 -5.47 5.79
CA PRO A 56 11.69 -6.19 6.73
C PRO A 56 12.35 -5.20 7.70
N GLY A 57 12.75 -5.69 8.89
CA GLY A 57 13.39 -4.88 9.91
C GLY A 57 12.49 -4.52 11.08
N VAL A 58 12.86 -3.47 11.81
CA VAL A 58 12.15 -3.03 13.02
C VAL A 58 10.96 -2.17 12.65
N ALA A 59 9.81 -2.48 13.23
CA ALA A 59 8.67 -1.56 13.39
C ALA A 59 8.16 -1.77 14.81
N ALA A 60 8.46 -0.84 15.71
CA ALA A 60 8.20 -1.06 17.14
C ALA A 60 7.73 0.21 17.85
N ARG A 61 6.83 0.04 18.81
CA ARG A 61 6.55 1.04 19.84
C ARG A 61 7.59 0.89 20.92
N VAL A 62 8.35 1.94 21.19
CA VAL A 62 9.43 1.92 22.20
C VAL A 62 9.13 2.92 23.31
N ARG A 63 9.60 2.60 24.52
CA ARG A 63 9.57 3.48 25.67
C ARG A 63 10.99 3.70 26.18
N LEU A 64 11.38 4.96 26.29
CA LEU A 64 12.67 5.37 26.85
C LEU A 64 12.65 5.36 28.37
N ALA A 65 13.81 5.30 29.00
CA ALA A 65 13.96 5.32 30.45
C ALA A 65 13.28 6.54 31.10
N GLY A 66 13.30 7.70 30.43
CA GLY A 66 12.58 8.92 30.86
C GLY A 66 11.05 8.91 30.64
N GLY A 67 10.46 7.77 30.21
CA GLY A 67 9.02 7.61 29.99
C GLY A 67 8.53 8.05 28.60
N ARG A 68 9.34 8.76 27.81
CA ARG A 68 8.99 9.18 26.43
C ARG A 68 8.71 7.96 25.57
N ARG A 69 7.67 8.06 24.72
CA ARG A 69 7.24 6.99 23.80
C ARG A 69 7.48 7.42 22.37
N LEU A 70 7.97 6.49 21.56
CA LEU A 70 8.26 6.68 20.14
C LEU A 70 7.75 5.48 19.34
N PHE A 71 7.45 5.72 18.07
CA PHE A 71 7.37 4.64 17.08
C PHE A 71 8.66 4.62 16.28
N VAL A 72 9.31 3.47 16.22
CA VAL A 72 10.63 3.33 15.58
C VAL A 72 10.55 2.38 14.40
N LYS A 73 11.07 2.82 13.25
CA LYS A 73 11.43 1.98 12.12
C LYS A 73 12.95 1.90 12.02
N ALA A 74 13.51 0.72 11.83
CA ALA A 74 14.94 0.57 11.58
C ALA A 74 15.20 -0.57 10.60
N VAL A 75 16.10 -0.35 9.66
CA VAL A 75 16.46 -1.34 8.66
C VAL A 75 17.93 -1.22 8.29
N GLY A 76 18.58 -2.38 8.15
CA GLY A 76 19.91 -2.52 7.58
C GLY A 76 19.86 -2.95 6.11
N PRO A 77 21.02 -3.18 5.50
CA PRO A 77 21.11 -3.65 4.11
C PRO A 77 20.66 -5.10 3.94
N GLU A 78 20.66 -5.89 5.01
CA GLU A 78 20.22 -7.27 5.01
C GLU A 78 18.79 -7.41 5.59
N PRO A 79 17.97 -8.34 5.10
CA PRO A 79 18.19 -9.24 3.96
C PRO A 79 17.90 -8.59 2.60
N ASN A 80 17.42 -7.33 2.55
CA ASN A 80 17.08 -6.64 1.31
C ASN A 80 17.82 -5.29 1.20
N PRO A 81 18.84 -5.18 0.32
CA PRO A 81 19.67 -3.99 0.20
C PRO A 81 18.90 -2.74 -0.31
N ARG A 82 17.67 -2.91 -0.81
CA ARG A 82 16.80 -1.79 -1.23
C ARG A 82 16.06 -1.14 -0.05
N SER A 83 15.88 -1.85 1.07
CA SER A 83 15.08 -1.36 2.21
C SER A 83 15.56 -0.04 2.81
N PRO A 84 16.88 0.21 3.00
CA PRO A 84 17.35 1.50 3.46
C PRO A 84 16.98 2.68 2.56
N ALA A 85 16.91 2.48 1.22
CA ALA A 85 16.52 3.52 0.29
C ALA A 85 15.04 3.92 0.47
N PHE A 86 14.15 2.96 0.71
CA PHE A 86 12.74 3.25 1.02
C PHE A 86 12.59 4.05 2.31
N HIS A 87 13.33 3.72 3.39
CA HIS A 87 13.29 4.47 4.64
C HIS A 87 13.84 5.90 4.47
N ARG A 88 14.89 6.08 3.66
CA ARG A 88 15.40 7.42 3.33
C ARG A 88 14.37 8.26 2.61
N ARG A 89 13.67 7.66 1.64
CA ARG A 89 12.60 8.33 0.89
C ARG A 89 11.42 8.67 1.79
N GLU A 90 10.97 7.75 2.64
CA GLU A 90 9.93 8.02 3.64
C GLU A 90 10.31 9.21 4.54
N ALA A 91 11.53 9.21 5.07
CA ALA A 91 12.01 10.32 5.91
C ALA A 91 12.05 11.66 5.17
N ALA A 92 12.49 11.66 3.90
CA ALA A 92 12.53 12.88 3.09
C ALA A 92 11.12 13.45 2.85
N ILE A 93 10.14 12.60 2.59
CA ILE A 93 8.74 13.00 2.42
C ILE A 93 8.16 13.48 3.75
N ALA A 94 8.32 12.71 4.83
CA ALA A 94 7.79 13.06 6.15
C ALA A 94 8.33 14.40 6.67
N ALA A 95 9.55 14.79 6.31
CA ALA A 95 10.18 16.05 6.72
C ALA A 95 9.55 17.29 6.06
N VAL A 96 8.86 17.13 4.93
CA VAL A 96 8.35 18.25 4.12
C VAL A 96 6.82 18.26 4.00
N LEU A 97 6.15 17.21 4.48
CA LEU A 97 4.69 17.21 4.53
C LEU A 97 4.18 18.35 5.43
N PRO A 98 3.14 19.09 5.00
CA PRO A 98 2.55 20.15 5.82
C PRO A 98 2.08 19.66 7.17
N ALA A 99 2.25 20.45 8.22
CA ALA A 99 1.80 20.12 9.59
C ALA A 99 0.30 19.84 9.71
N SER A 100 -0.51 20.33 8.76
CA SER A 100 -1.95 20.08 8.68
C SER A 100 -2.31 18.67 8.15
N VAL A 101 -1.36 17.94 7.60
CA VAL A 101 -1.58 16.58 7.09
C VAL A 101 -1.57 15.60 8.26
N PRO A 102 -2.54 14.69 8.38
CA PRO A 102 -2.64 13.76 9.50
C PRO A 102 -1.67 12.59 9.33
N VAL A 103 -0.39 12.86 9.57
CA VAL A 103 0.73 11.89 9.55
C VAL A 103 1.48 11.94 10.88
N PRO A 104 2.17 10.88 11.28
CA PRO A 104 3.08 10.93 12.43
C PRO A 104 4.25 11.90 12.12
N ARG A 105 4.59 12.74 13.08
CA ARG A 105 5.76 13.60 12.93
C ARG A 105 7.04 12.79 12.99
N LEU A 106 7.92 12.95 12.02
CA LEU A 106 9.30 12.47 12.10
C LEU A 106 10.05 13.30 13.16
N LEU A 107 10.53 12.63 14.20
CA LEU A 107 11.19 13.27 15.33
C LEU A 107 12.71 13.21 15.22
N ASP A 108 13.23 12.12 14.63
CA ASP A 108 14.66 11.95 14.40
C ASP A 108 14.93 10.95 13.27
N ARG A 109 16.08 11.12 12.62
CA ARG A 109 16.65 10.19 11.64
C ARG A 109 18.11 9.95 11.97
N VAL A 110 18.50 8.69 12.11
CA VAL A 110 19.87 8.26 12.34
C VAL A 110 20.31 7.37 11.19
N GLU A 111 21.50 7.64 10.66
CA GLU A 111 22.16 6.75 9.70
C GLU A 111 23.56 6.41 10.21
N THR A 112 23.79 5.15 10.47
CA THR A 112 25.08 4.64 10.95
C THR A 112 25.22 3.16 10.60
N GLU A 113 26.44 2.70 10.35
CA GLU A 113 26.76 1.28 10.05
C GLU A 113 25.89 0.68 8.91
N GLY A 114 25.49 1.49 7.93
CA GLY A 114 24.60 1.07 6.85
C GLY A 114 23.11 0.95 7.21
N TRP A 115 22.77 1.23 8.48
CA TRP A 115 21.38 1.26 8.97
C TRP A 115 20.75 2.62 8.82
N VAL A 116 19.44 2.61 8.58
CA VAL A 116 18.57 3.79 8.68
C VAL A 116 17.58 3.55 9.81
N VAL A 117 17.57 4.46 10.79
CA VAL A 117 16.65 4.43 11.93
C VAL A 117 15.81 5.70 11.90
N LEU A 118 14.50 5.54 11.93
CA LEU A 118 13.52 6.63 11.93
C LEU A 118 12.72 6.58 13.23
N ALA A 119 12.67 7.70 13.94
CA ALA A 119 11.85 7.85 15.13
C ALA A 119 10.68 8.80 14.85
N TYR A 120 9.48 8.32 15.05
CA TYR A 120 8.24 9.07 14.89
C TYR A 120 7.52 9.28 16.22
N GLU A 121 6.59 10.25 16.26
CA GLU A 121 5.62 10.29 17.32
C GLU A 121 4.79 8.99 17.35
N GLU A 122 4.55 8.48 18.55
CA GLU A 122 3.67 7.32 18.70
C GLU A 122 2.21 7.76 18.62
N ILE A 123 1.45 7.18 17.70
CA ILE A 123 0.03 7.47 17.52
C ILE A 123 -0.80 6.46 18.29
N ALA A 124 -1.69 6.96 19.16
CA ALA A 124 -2.72 6.16 19.82
C ALA A 124 -3.86 5.88 18.84
N GLY A 125 -3.80 4.74 18.17
CA GLY A 125 -4.77 4.33 17.17
C GLY A 125 -4.74 2.82 16.92
N ARG A 126 -5.70 2.34 16.14
CA ARG A 126 -5.76 0.96 15.65
C ARG A 126 -5.83 0.94 14.13
N GLN A 127 -5.32 -0.07 13.52
CA GLN A 127 -5.57 -0.34 12.10
C GLN A 127 -7.05 -0.67 11.84
N PRO A 128 -7.59 -0.40 10.64
CA PRO A 128 -8.84 -1.00 10.20
C PRO A 128 -8.80 -2.51 10.40
N ARG A 129 -9.91 -3.11 10.79
CA ARG A 129 -9.99 -4.58 10.91
C ARG A 129 -10.14 -5.20 9.54
N GLU A 130 -9.49 -6.32 9.32
CA GLU A 130 -9.69 -7.14 8.14
C GLU A 130 -10.45 -8.43 8.50
N PRO A 131 -11.47 -8.80 7.73
CA PRO A 131 -12.08 -8.06 6.61
C PRO A 131 -12.63 -6.69 7.01
N TRP A 132 -12.56 -5.72 6.09
CA TRP A 132 -12.99 -4.35 6.34
C TRP A 132 -14.47 -4.27 6.72
N ALA A 133 -14.76 -3.41 7.71
CA ALA A 133 -16.13 -3.02 8.03
C ALA A 133 -16.53 -1.75 7.26
N ALA A 134 -17.78 -1.67 6.83
CA ALA A 134 -18.31 -0.51 6.10
C ALA A 134 -18.08 0.82 6.84
N ARG A 135 -18.23 0.83 8.16
CA ARG A 135 -17.98 2.02 9.00
C ARG A 135 -16.52 2.48 8.96
N ASP A 136 -15.56 1.54 9.02
CA ASP A 136 -14.14 1.88 8.97
C ASP A 136 -13.76 2.38 7.57
N LEU A 137 -14.30 1.74 6.51
CA LEU A 137 -14.08 2.19 5.13
C LEU A 137 -14.65 3.59 4.90
N ALA A 138 -15.90 3.88 5.28
CA ALA A 138 -16.48 5.21 5.11
C ALA A 138 -15.61 6.29 5.76
N ARG A 139 -15.16 6.06 7.00
CA ARG A 139 -14.26 6.97 7.72
C ARG A 139 -12.93 7.20 7.00
N VAL A 140 -12.36 6.14 6.41
CA VAL A 140 -11.12 6.24 5.64
C VAL A 140 -11.34 6.98 4.33
N LEU A 141 -12.44 6.74 3.62
CA LEU A 141 -12.79 7.45 2.39
C LEU A 141 -12.91 8.97 2.62
N ASP A 142 -13.64 9.39 3.67
CA ASP A 142 -13.77 10.81 4.04
C ASP A 142 -12.39 11.43 4.37
N ALA A 143 -11.54 10.70 5.08
CA ALA A 143 -10.20 11.17 5.44
C ALA A 143 -9.26 11.25 4.23
N THR A 144 -9.36 10.29 3.29
CA THR A 144 -8.57 10.29 2.05
C THR A 144 -8.94 11.46 1.15
N GLU A 145 -10.22 11.80 1.08
CA GLU A 145 -10.68 13.01 0.39
C GLU A 145 -10.11 14.28 1.02
N ALA A 146 -10.22 14.41 2.34
CA ALA A 146 -9.64 15.55 3.06
C ALA A 146 -8.12 15.63 2.89
N LEU A 147 -7.44 14.49 2.80
CA LEU A 147 -6.01 14.40 2.51
C LEU A 147 -5.71 14.92 1.10
N ALA A 148 -6.40 14.43 0.08
CA ALA A 148 -6.24 14.87 -1.30
C ALA A 148 -6.46 16.38 -1.45
N ALA A 149 -7.50 16.95 -0.80
CA ALA A 149 -7.76 18.39 -0.83
C ALA A 149 -6.62 19.22 -0.23
N ARG A 150 -5.96 18.71 0.85
CA ARG A 150 -4.81 19.40 1.48
C ARG A 150 -3.52 19.27 0.69
N LEU A 151 -3.42 18.26 -0.16
CA LEU A 151 -2.23 17.93 -0.95
C LEU A 151 -2.40 18.25 -2.44
N THR A 152 -3.40 19.09 -2.78
CA THR A 152 -3.63 19.61 -4.14
C THR A 152 -3.54 21.15 -4.12
N PRO A 153 -2.60 21.75 -4.85
CA PRO A 153 -1.49 21.11 -5.56
C PRO A 153 -0.46 20.48 -4.61
N ALA A 154 0.28 19.51 -5.13
CA ALA A 154 1.34 18.86 -4.37
C ALA A 154 2.36 19.89 -3.84
N PRO A 155 2.80 19.80 -2.58
CA PRO A 155 3.90 20.61 -2.09
C PRO A 155 5.17 20.33 -2.91
N PRO A 156 6.13 21.28 -2.99
CA PRO A 156 7.31 21.17 -3.85
C PRO A 156 8.37 20.22 -3.26
N ILE A 157 8.02 18.95 -3.14
CA ILE A 157 8.87 17.90 -2.53
C ILE A 157 9.63 17.05 -3.55
N GLY A 158 9.49 17.34 -4.84
CA GLY A 158 10.13 16.56 -5.90
C GLY A 158 9.59 15.11 -5.98
N ALA A 159 8.33 14.89 -5.64
CA ALA A 159 7.69 13.58 -5.84
C ALA A 159 7.61 13.24 -7.33
N PRO A 160 7.86 11.98 -7.74
CA PRO A 160 7.73 11.59 -9.13
C PRO A 160 6.27 11.68 -9.60
N SER A 161 6.08 11.78 -10.91
CA SER A 161 4.76 11.69 -11.52
C SER A 161 4.31 10.23 -11.61
N LEU A 162 3.11 9.92 -11.11
CA LEU A 162 2.50 8.60 -11.26
C LEU A 162 2.19 8.28 -12.74
N ALA A 163 1.90 9.30 -13.53
CA ALA A 163 1.67 9.17 -14.97
C ALA A 163 2.91 8.71 -15.74
N GLU A 164 4.11 8.98 -15.19
CA GLU A 164 5.39 8.61 -15.78
C GLU A 164 6.00 7.35 -15.15
N ASP A 165 5.25 6.68 -14.25
CA ASP A 165 5.75 5.48 -13.55
C ASP A 165 5.68 4.25 -14.46
N ASP A 166 6.83 3.78 -14.89
CA ASP A 166 6.99 2.58 -15.72
C ASP A 166 6.50 1.28 -15.04
N SER A 167 6.22 1.32 -13.74
CA SER A 167 5.62 0.17 -13.03
C SER A 167 4.20 -0.17 -13.49
N PHE A 168 3.59 0.65 -14.36
CA PHE A 168 2.25 0.41 -14.91
C PHE A 168 2.30 0.09 -16.41
N ARG A 169 3.25 -0.77 -16.80
CA ARG A 169 3.43 -1.30 -18.17
C ARG A 169 3.40 -2.84 -18.20
N HIS A 170 2.86 -3.45 -17.18
CA HIS A 170 2.99 -4.89 -16.97
C HIS A 170 2.25 -5.73 -18.01
N TRP A 171 1.05 -5.32 -18.42
CA TRP A 171 0.32 -6.04 -19.46
C TRP A 171 0.98 -5.91 -20.83
N ARG A 172 1.49 -4.73 -21.17
CA ARG A 172 2.21 -4.50 -22.42
C ARG A 172 3.49 -5.32 -22.47
N LEU A 173 4.28 -5.31 -21.40
CA LEU A 173 5.51 -6.12 -21.33
C LEU A 173 5.22 -7.61 -21.36
N LEU A 174 4.14 -8.06 -20.72
CA LEU A 174 3.72 -9.46 -20.77
C LEU A 174 3.27 -9.86 -22.16
N LEU A 175 2.52 -9.02 -22.87
CA LEU A 175 2.10 -9.26 -24.25
C LEU A 175 3.31 -9.35 -25.19
N GLU A 176 4.23 -8.38 -25.12
CA GLU A 176 5.48 -8.36 -25.90
C GLU A 176 6.28 -9.66 -25.73
N GLY A 177 6.51 -10.09 -24.48
CA GLY A 177 7.22 -11.34 -24.19
C GLY A 177 6.45 -12.58 -24.66
N TYR A 178 5.12 -12.60 -24.52
CA TYR A 178 4.29 -13.71 -24.97
C TYR A 178 4.31 -13.86 -26.50
N GLU A 179 4.19 -12.76 -27.24
CA GLU A 179 4.28 -12.74 -28.73
C GLU A 179 5.70 -13.08 -29.22
N ALA A 180 6.73 -12.74 -28.45
CA ALA A 180 8.11 -13.14 -28.73
C ALA A 180 8.39 -14.63 -28.43
N GLY A 181 7.44 -15.35 -27.82
CA GLY A 181 7.58 -16.77 -27.48
C GLY A 181 8.46 -17.03 -26.25
N GLU A 182 8.57 -16.04 -25.33
CA GLU A 182 9.31 -16.18 -24.08
C GLU A 182 8.60 -17.16 -23.13
N ALA A 183 9.33 -18.17 -22.65
CA ALA A 183 8.76 -19.21 -21.77
C ALA A 183 8.19 -18.63 -20.46
N GLU A 184 8.89 -17.68 -19.84
CA GLU A 184 8.43 -17.02 -18.59
C GLU A 184 7.12 -16.24 -18.81
N ALA A 185 6.97 -15.58 -19.96
CA ALA A 185 5.74 -14.88 -20.31
C ALA A 185 4.59 -15.88 -20.54
N ALA A 186 4.84 -16.97 -21.24
CA ALA A 186 3.85 -18.02 -21.47
C ALA A 186 3.38 -18.67 -20.17
N ASP A 187 4.29 -18.97 -19.25
CA ASP A 187 3.99 -19.50 -17.91
C ASP A 187 3.17 -18.49 -17.08
N THR A 188 3.52 -17.21 -17.17
CA THR A 188 2.77 -16.14 -16.49
C THR A 188 1.36 -16.04 -17.04
N VAL A 189 1.17 -16.04 -18.36
CA VAL A 189 -0.16 -16.00 -19.01
C VAL A 189 -1.00 -17.22 -18.61
N ALA A 190 -0.42 -18.42 -18.60
CA ALA A 190 -1.11 -19.65 -18.18
C ALA A 190 -1.55 -19.60 -16.70
N GLY A 191 -0.82 -18.88 -15.87
CA GLY A 191 -1.13 -18.67 -14.45
C GLY A 191 -2.13 -17.55 -14.14
N LEU A 192 -2.56 -16.76 -15.15
CA LEU A 192 -3.52 -15.68 -14.94
C LEU A 192 -4.92 -16.20 -14.52
N PRO A 193 -5.74 -15.36 -13.86
CA PRO A 193 -7.14 -15.67 -13.61
C PRO A 193 -7.90 -15.95 -14.91
N ALA A 194 -8.93 -16.81 -14.83
CA ALA A 194 -9.73 -17.20 -15.98
C ALA A 194 -10.24 -15.99 -16.80
N GLY A 195 -10.04 -16.07 -18.12
CA GLY A 195 -10.41 -15.04 -19.08
C GLY A 195 -9.41 -13.88 -19.21
N ALA A 196 -8.42 -13.75 -18.31
CA ALA A 196 -7.46 -12.65 -18.40
C ALA A 196 -6.41 -12.89 -19.51
N GLY A 197 -5.95 -14.15 -19.67
CA GLY A 197 -5.01 -14.50 -20.74
C GLY A 197 -5.59 -14.32 -22.12
N GLU A 198 -6.87 -14.67 -22.32
CA GLU A 198 -7.60 -14.51 -23.58
C GLU A 198 -7.79 -13.03 -23.98
N ARG A 199 -7.70 -12.14 -23.01
CA ARG A 199 -7.90 -10.69 -23.17
C ARG A 199 -6.61 -9.88 -22.96
N LEU A 200 -5.45 -10.56 -23.06
CA LEU A 200 -4.16 -9.93 -22.81
C LEU A 200 -3.93 -8.70 -23.71
N ALA A 201 -4.29 -8.77 -24.98
CA ALA A 201 -4.17 -7.66 -25.92
C ALA A 201 -5.06 -6.47 -25.52
N ASP A 202 -6.33 -6.73 -25.16
CA ASP A 202 -7.27 -5.69 -24.72
C ASP A 202 -6.79 -5.00 -23.43
N LEU A 203 -6.24 -5.78 -22.49
CA LEU A 203 -5.67 -5.27 -21.23
C LEU A 203 -4.43 -4.39 -21.49
N ALA A 204 -3.55 -4.83 -22.40
CA ALA A 204 -2.38 -4.08 -22.80
C ALA A 204 -2.74 -2.78 -23.53
N GLU A 205 -3.75 -2.80 -24.42
CA GLU A 205 -4.26 -1.60 -25.10
C GLU A 205 -4.82 -0.60 -24.09
N ARG A 206 -5.65 -1.06 -23.16
CA ARG A 206 -6.22 -0.16 -22.14
C ARG A 206 -5.14 0.39 -21.19
N GLU A 207 -4.16 -0.42 -20.81
CA GLU A 207 -3.02 0.03 -19.98
C GLU A 207 -2.22 1.14 -20.66
N ALA A 208 -2.19 1.20 -22.00
CA ALA A 208 -1.50 2.26 -22.73
C ALA A 208 -2.07 3.67 -22.43
N GLY A 209 -3.32 3.77 -22.00
CA GLY A 209 -3.95 5.01 -21.52
C GLY A 209 -3.55 5.44 -20.09
N TRP A 210 -2.61 4.73 -19.44
CA TRP A 210 -2.17 5.04 -18.08
C TRP A 210 -1.69 6.48 -17.89
N PRO A 211 -0.81 7.05 -18.76
CA PRO A 211 -0.29 8.40 -18.55
C PRO A 211 -1.40 9.44 -18.41
N GLU A 212 -2.41 9.39 -19.24
CA GLU A 212 -3.55 10.30 -19.22
C GLU A 212 -4.46 10.05 -18.02
N ALA A 213 -4.72 8.79 -17.70
CA ALA A 213 -5.59 8.39 -16.59
C ALA A 213 -5.01 8.75 -15.22
N ALA A 214 -3.69 8.58 -15.04
CA ALA A 214 -3.00 8.82 -13.78
C ALA A 214 -2.56 10.28 -13.59
N ALA A 215 -2.64 11.13 -14.65
CA ALA A 215 -2.19 12.51 -14.60
C ALA A 215 -2.94 13.33 -13.55
N GLY A 216 -2.19 14.15 -12.81
CA GLY A 216 -2.75 15.05 -11.81
C GLY A 216 -1.68 15.76 -10.98
N THR A 217 -2.15 16.69 -10.15
CA THR A 217 -1.27 17.56 -9.35
C THR A 217 -1.39 17.29 -7.85
N THR A 218 -2.10 16.24 -7.43
CA THR A 218 -2.25 15.86 -6.03
C THR A 218 -1.05 15.03 -5.61
N LEU A 219 -0.47 15.30 -4.43
CA LEU A 219 0.46 14.36 -3.81
C LEU A 219 -0.35 13.21 -3.22
N LEU A 220 -0.08 12.02 -3.71
CA LEU A 220 -0.71 10.76 -3.35
C LEU A 220 0.18 9.95 -2.42
N HIS A 221 -0.43 9.08 -1.63
CA HIS A 221 0.27 8.09 -0.82
C HIS A 221 0.76 6.88 -1.66
N CYS A 222 -0.04 6.46 -2.62
CA CYS A 222 0.17 5.35 -3.57
C CYS A 222 0.32 3.94 -2.95
N ASP A 223 0.12 3.79 -1.64
CA ASP A 223 0.18 2.48 -0.97
C ASP A 223 -0.81 2.41 0.22
N LEU A 224 -2.04 2.92 0.03
CA LEU A 224 -3.07 2.84 1.08
C LEU A 224 -3.58 1.42 1.24
N ARG A 225 -3.44 0.89 2.45
CA ARG A 225 -3.94 -0.41 2.90
C ARG A 225 -4.25 -0.32 4.40
N ALA A 226 -4.89 -1.34 4.96
CA ALA A 226 -5.23 -1.38 6.38
C ALA A 226 -4.01 -1.16 7.30
N ASP A 227 -2.86 -1.73 6.96
CA ASP A 227 -1.61 -1.63 7.72
C ASP A 227 -0.96 -0.24 7.66
N ASN A 228 -1.30 0.58 6.67
CA ASN A 228 -0.81 1.96 6.50
C ASN A 228 -1.79 3.04 7.03
N LEU A 229 -2.81 2.63 7.76
CA LEU A 229 -3.84 3.49 8.31
C LEU A 229 -4.03 3.28 9.81
N LEU A 230 -4.16 4.37 10.57
CA LEU A 230 -4.50 4.32 11.99
C LEU A 230 -5.78 5.08 12.25
N LEU A 231 -6.82 4.37 12.69
CA LEU A 231 -8.06 4.97 13.17
C LEU A 231 -7.85 5.41 14.63
N THR A 232 -7.99 6.69 14.89
CA THR A 232 -7.68 7.28 16.19
C THR A 232 -8.96 7.76 16.91
N PRO A 233 -8.96 7.95 18.23
CA PRO A 233 -10.04 8.60 18.94
C PRO A 233 -10.03 10.13 18.80
N ASP A 234 -8.95 10.71 18.24
CA ASP A 234 -8.78 12.15 18.06
C ASP A 234 -9.70 12.66 16.94
N PRO A 235 -10.67 13.55 17.21
CA PRO A 235 -11.60 14.05 16.20
C PRO A 235 -10.91 14.96 15.17
N GLU A 236 -9.77 15.56 15.47
CA GLU A 236 -9.03 16.40 14.54
C GLU A 236 -8.17 15.58 13.56
N ARG A 237 -7.76 14.39 14.01
CA ARG A 237 -6.99 13.42 13.20
C ARG A 237 -7.66 12.05 13.24
N PRO A 238 -8.91 11.92 12.75
CA PRO A 238 -9.68 10.68 12.86
C PRO A 238 -9.00 9.49 12.17
N VAL A 239 -8.26 9.74 11.11
CA VAL A 239 -7.41 8.76 10.42
C VAL A 239 -6.03 9.37 10.27
N VAL A 240 -5.00 8.60 10.61
CA VAL A 240 -3.59 8.97 10.41
C VAL A 240 -2.98 8.04 9.37
N PHE A 241 -2.33 8.64 8.37
CA PHE A 241 -1.70 7.95 7.25
C PHE A 241 -0.22 7.73 7.55
N VAL A 242 0.26 6.49 7.45
CA VAL A 242 1.64 6.12 7.78
C VAL A 242 2.31 5.43 6.60
N ASP A 243 3.65 5.42 6.57
CA ASP A 243 4.44 4.69 5.56
C ASP A 243 4.36 5.29 4.15
N TRP A 244 5.03 6.42 3.92
CA TRP A 244 4.99 7.25 2.71
C TRP A 244 6.10 7.04 1.65
N PRO A 245 6.83 5.92 1.57
CA PRO A 245 7.95 5.79 0.62
C PRO A 245 7.52 5.77 -0.84
N HIS A 246 6.24 5.53 -1.12
CA HIS A 246 5.69 5.41 -2.47
C HIS A 246 5.01 6.69 -2.98
N ALA A 247 5.04 7.79 -2.22
CA ALA A 247 4.36 9.01 -2.60
C ALA A 247 4.75 9.51 -4.00
N ALA A 248 3.74 9.87 -4.78
CA ALA A 248 3.87 10.37 -6.15
C ALA A 248 2.81 11.45 -6.43
N THR A 249 2.97 12.25 -7.48
CA THR A 249 1.93 13.17 -7.94
C THR A 249 1.03 12.50 -8.98
N GLY A 250 -0.28 12.71 -8.86
CA GLY A 250 -1.25 12.09 -9.77
C GLY A 250 -2.67 12.57 -9.58
N ALA A 251 -3.62 11.82 -10.15
CA ALA A 251 -5.05 12.10 -10.08
C ALA A 251 -5.59 11.94 -8.65
N ALA A 252 -6.30 12.93 -8.12
CA ALA A 252 -6.74 13.01 -6.73
C ALA A 252 -7.56 11.80 -6.22
N TRP A 253 -8.22 11.09 -7.11
CA TRP A 253 -9.00 9.89 -6.80
C TRP A 253 -8.16 8.61 -6.70
N PHE A 254 -6.89 8.63 -7.14
CA PHE A 254 -6.09 7.41 -7.31
C PHE A 254 -5.87 6.63 -6.01
N ASP A 255 -5.63 7.29 -4.89
CA ASP A 255 -5.43 6.61 -3.59
C ASP A 255 -6.63 5.73 -3.20
N VAL A 256 -7.85 6.14 -3.54
CA VAL A 256 -9.07 5.32 -3.31
C VAL A 256 -9.07 4.10 -4.23
N VAL A 257 -8.74 4.27 -5.51
CA VAL A 257 -8.67 3.15 -6.47
C VAL A 257 -7.53 2.21 -6.11
N GLY A 258 -6.36 2.73 -5.73
CA GLY A 258 -5.20 1.93 -5.30
C GLY A 258 -5.47 1.11 -4.04
N MET A 259 -6.24 1.67 -3.09
CA MET A 259 -6.66 0.98 -1.87
C MET A 259 -7.71 -0.11 -2.14
N GLY A 260 -8.60 0.13 -3.09
CA GLY A 260 -9.78 -0.69 -3.34
C GLY A 260 -9.53 -2.20 -3.44
N PRO A 261 -8.55 -2.67 -4.23
CA PRO A 261 -8.22 -4.10 -4.31
C PRO A 261 -7.91 -4.74 -2.95
N SER A 262 -7.18 -4.05 -2.05
CA SER A 262 -6.87 -4.55 -0.71
C SER A 262 -8.11 -4.63 0.19
N VAL A 263 -9.10 -3.77 -0.01
CA VAL A 263 -10.39 -3.84 0.67
C VAL A 263 -11.23 -4.99 0.14
N LEU A 264 -11.33 -5.07 -1.20
CA LEU A 264 -12.28 -5.97 -1.87
C LEU A 264 -11.85 -7.43 -1.86
N MET A 265 -10.54 -7.74 -1.75
CA MET A 265 -10.08 -9.13 -1.63
C MET A 265 -10.64 -9.83 -0.37
N GLY A 266 -10.92 -9.09 0.71
CA GLY A 266 -11.50 -9.61 1.95
C GLY A 266 -12.95 -9.22 2.17
N ALA A 267 -13.45 -8.16 1.51
CA ALA A 267 -14.79 -7.61 1.71
C ALA A 267 -15.43 -7.15 0.39
N PRO A 268 -15.69 -8.04 -0.58
CA PRO A 268 -16.20 -7.67 -1.91
C PRO A 268 -17.57 -6.95 -1.86
N GLY A 269 -18.35 -7.18 -0.80
CA GLY A 269 -19.62 -6.48 -0.57
C GLY A 269 -19.48 -4.97 -0.31
N LEU A 270 -18.26 -4.46 -0.07
CA LEU A 270 -18.02 -3.01 0.11
C LEU A 270 -17.79 -2.26 -1.20
N ARG A 271 -17.75 -2.95 -2.35
CA ARG A 271 -17.62 -2.33 -3.67
C ARG A 271 -18.57 -1.15 -3.91
N PRO A 272 -19.88 -1.22 -3.60
CA PRO A 272 -20.78 -0.10 -3.83
C PRO A 272 -20.39 1.19 -3.08
N LEU A 273 -19.74 1.11 -1.94
CA LEU A 273 -19.24 2.29 -1.21
C LEU A 273 -18.08 2.95 -1.95
N LEU A 274 -17.16 2.16 -2.49
CA LEU A 274 -16.05 2.67 -3.31
C LEU A 274 -16.56 3.31 -4.58
N ASP A 275 -17.47 2.64 -5.30
CA ASP A 275 -18.08 3.14 -6.54
C ASP A 275 -18.82 4.47 -6.31
N ALA A 276 -19.66 4.53 -5.27
CA ALA A 276 -20.40 5.72 -4.92
C ALA A 276 -19.48 6.89 -4.56
N HIS A 277 -18.40 6.63 -3.83
CA HIS A 277 -17.42 7.65 -3.46
C HIS A 277 -16.72 8.22 -4.69
N LEU A 278 -16.21 7.37 -5.58
CA LEU A 278 -15.53 7.79 -6.82
C LEU A 278 -16.47 8.57 -7.74
N THR A 279 -17.70 8.11 -7.90
CA THR A 279 -18.73 8.81 -8.71
C THR A 279 -19.08 10.17 -8.14
N ALA A 280 -19.27 10.27 -6.82
CA ALA A 280 -19.57 11.54 -6.16
C ALA A 280 -18.43 12.57 -6.27
N ARG A 281 -17.21 12.12 -6.52
CA ARG A 281 -16.01 12.98 -6.74
C ARG A 281 -15.72 13.26 -8.20
N GLY A 282 -16.57 12.80 -9.10
CA GLY A 282 -16.41 13.03 -10.53
C GLY A 282 -15.19 12.33 -11.13
N ALA A 283 -14.75 11.20 -10.53
CA ALA A 283 -13.72 10.40 -11.15
C ALA A 283 -14.19 9.90 -12.52
N ASP A 284 -13.38 10.10 -13.56
CA ASP A 284 -13.71 9.64 -14.90
C ASP A 284 -13.75 8.10 -14.94
N PRO A 285 -14.89 7.51 -15.31
CA PRO A 285 -15.02 6.05 -15.36
C PRO A 285 -13.98 5.35 -16.24
N ALA A 286 -13.59 5.97 -17.37
CA ALA A 286 -12.58 5.41 -18.26
C ALA A 286 -11.18 5.43 -17.60
N ALA A 287 -10.83 6.52 -16.91
CA ALA A 287 -9.58 6.65 -16.18
C ALA A 287 -9.52 5.66 -14.99
N VAL A 288 -10.61 5.50 -14.24
CA VAL A 288 -10.69 4.50 -13.14
C VAL A 288 -10.54 3.08 -13.70
N ALA A 289 -11.18 2.76 -14.82
CA ALA A 289 -11.03 1.45 -15.47
C ALA A 289 -9.59 1.20 -15.92
N THR A 290 -8.93 2.19 -16.52
CA THR A 290 -7.51 2.12 -16.91
C THR A 290 -6.61 1.92 -15.68
N ALA A 291 -6.87 2.62 -14.57
CA ALA A 291 -6.10 2.46 -13.34
C ALA A 291 -6.28 1.05 -12.74
N LEU A 292 -7.48 0.48 -12.75
CA LEU A 292 -7.71 -0.89 -12.29
C LEU A 292 -7.01 -1.92 -13.17
N VAL A 293 -6.95 -1.70 -14.48
CA VAL A 293 -6.16 -2.55 -15.40
C VAL A 293 -4.68 -2.47 -15.06
N GLY A 294 -4.12 -1.28 -14.91
CA GLY A 294 -2.71 -1.11 -14.55
C GLY A 294 -2.36 -1.76 -13.21
N LEU A 295 -3.20 -1.58 -12.18
CA LEU A 295 -3.03 -2.23 -10.88
C LEU A 295 -3.12 -3.76 -10.97
N ALA A 296 -4.06 -4.28 -11.75
CA ALA A 296 -4.17 -5.72 -11.96
C ALA A 296 -2.92 -6.30 -12.63
N GLY A 297 -2.39 -5.60 -13.64
CA GLY A 297 -1.15 -5.96 -14.32
C GLY A 297 0.04 -6.01 -13.35
N LEU A 298 0.24 -4.91 -12.60
CA LEU A 298 1.28 -4.80 -11.58
C LEU A 298 1.21 -5.97 -10.58
N PHE A 299 0.04 -6.25 -10.04
CA PHE A 299 -0.12 -7.26 -9.00
C PHE A 299 -0.01 -8.69 -9.54
N LEU A 300 -0.68 -9.04 -10.63
CA LEU A 300 -0.70 -10.40 -11.15
C LEU A 300 0.65 -10.84 -11.73
N THR A 301 1.31 -9.98 -12.49
CA THR A 301 2.64 -10.32 -13.03
C THR A 301 3.70 -10.35 -11.92
N SER A 302 3.58 -9.46 -10.90
CA SER A 302 4.45 -9.52 -9.72
C SER A 302 4.23 -10.80 -8.92
N ALA A 303 2.98 -11.27 -8.81
CA ALA A 303 2.64 -12.51 -8.10
C ALA A 303 3.25 -13.77 -8.74
N ALA A 304 3.53 -13.75 -10.04
CA ALA A 304 4.19 -14.85 -10.74
C ALA A 304 5.69 -14.98 -10.42
N ARG A 305 6.30 -13.94 -9.84
CA ARG A 305 7.73 -13.92 -9.51
C ARG A 305 8.02 -14.61 -8.19
N PRO A 306 9.26 -15.07 -7.92
CA PRO A 306 9.67 -15.56 -6.60
C PRO A 306 9.44 -14.51 -5.51
N ALA A 307 9.08 -14.97 -4.30
CA ALA A 307 8.94 -14.07 -3.16
C ALA A 307 10.30 -13.45 -2.78
N PRO A 308 10.35 -12.12 -2.53
CA PRO A 308 11.58 -11.51 -2.03
C PRO A 308 11.96 -12.06 -0.65
N PRO A 309 13.26 -12.07 -0.31
CA PRO A 309 13.72 -12.47 1.02
C PRO A 309 12.99 -11.69 2.14
N GLY A 310 12.53 -12.40 3.16
CA GLY A 310 11.81 -11.80 4.30
C GLY A 310 10.33 -11.46 4.06
N LEU A 311 9.76 -11.73 2.87
CA LEU A 311 8.39 -11.38 2.50
C LEU A 311 7.61 -12.58 1.94
N PRO A 312 7.42 -13.68 2.69
CA PRO A 312 6.85 -14.91 2.16
C PRO A 312 5.38 -14.79 1.72
N THR A 313 4.63 -13.85 2.31
CA THR A 313 3.19 -13.64 2.01
C THR A 313 2.93 -12.62 0.90
N LEU A 314 3.98 -11.95 0.38
CA LEU A 314 3.81 -10.86 -0.59
C LEU A 314 3.15 -11.34 -1.90
N ARG A 315 3.59 -12.48 -2.44
CA ARG A 315 3.07 -12.96 -3.74
C ARG A 315 1.61 -13.43 -3.66
N PRO A 316 1.19 -14.24 -2.67
CA PRO A 316 -0.23 -14.54 -2.46
C PRO A 316 -1.08 -13.28 -2.25
N PHE A 317 -0.57 -12.28 -1.52
CA PHE A 317 -1.25 -11.01 -1.29
C PHE A 317 -1.43 -10.22 -2.60
N GLN A 318 -0.38 -10.08 -3.40
CA GLN A 318 -0.44 -9.42 -4.72
C GLN A 318 -1.42 -10.12 -5.66
N ARG A 319 -1.41 -11.47 -5.68
CA ARG A 319 -2.37 -12.23 -6.48
C ARG A 319 -3.81 -11.90 -6.11
N ALA A 320 -4.14 -11.93 -4.82
CA ALA A 320 -5.47 -11.61 -4.33
C ALA A 320 -5.90 -10.18 -4.68
N GLN A 321 -4.98 -9.21 -4.59
CA GLN A 321 -5.25 -7.83 -5.00
C GLN A 321 -5.51 -7.72 -6.51
N GLY A 322 -4.72 -8.39 -7.34
CA GLY A 322 -4.90 -8.36 -8.80
C GLY A 322 -6.21 -8.99 -9.23
N GLU A 323 -6.60 -10.13 -8.62
CA GLU A 323 -7.89 -10.77 -8.84
C GLU A 323 -9.06 -9.87 -8.42
N ALA A 324 -8.94 -9.18 -7.27
CA ALA A 324 -9.94 -8.24 -6.79
C ALA A 324 -10.07 -7.00 -7.71
N ALA A 325 -8.94 -6.49 -8.25
CA ALA A 325 -8.95 -5.38 -9.21
C ALA A 325 -9.69 -5.75 -10.50
N LEU A 326 -9.43 -6.93 -11.08
CA LEU A 326 -10.15 -7.41 -12.27
C LEU A 326 -11.64 -7.67 -11.98
N ALA A 327 -11.96 -8.20 -10.81
CA ALA A 327 -13.36 -8.43 -10.41
C ALA A 327 -14.11 -7.10 -10.26
N TRP A 328 -13.47 -6.09 -9.68
CA TRP A 328 -14.05 -4.75 -9.54
C TRP A 328 -14.23 -4.07 -10.89
N LEU A 329 -13.23 -4.13 -11.77
CA LEU A 329 -13.32 -3.61 -13.14
C LEU A 329 -14.54 -4.18 -13.87
N ARG A 330 -14.70 -5.51 -13.89
CA ARG A 330 -15.82 -6.20 -14.55
C ARG A 330 -17.19 -5.82 -13.99
N ALA A 331 -17.26 -5.59 -12.69
CA ALA A 331 -18.54 -5.37 -12.01
C ALA A 331 -19.06 -3.94 -12.11
N SER A 332 -18.19 -2.93 -12.28
CA SER A 332 -18.59 -1.51 -12.12
C SER A 332 -18.12 -0.58 -13.23
N TRP A 333 -16.98 -0.84 -13.86
CA TRP A 333 -16.31 0.17 -14.68
C TRP A 333 -16.21 -0.21 -16.17
N GLY A 334 -17.07 -1.13 -16.61
CA GLY A 334 -17.07 -1.62 -17.99
C GLY A 334 -15.89 -2.57 -18.21
N GLY A 335 -16.18 -3.85 -18.14
CA GLY A 335 -15.18 -4.87 -18.37
C GLY A 335 -14.56 -4.73 -19.75
N VAL A 336 -13.25 -4.98 -19.82
CA VAL A 336 -12.54 -5.28 -21.05
C VAL A 336 -13.06 -6.59 -21.58
#